data_601a70cd250d054e9d4c77a29e3aec9c
#
_entry.id   601a70cd250d054e9d4c77a29e3aec9c
#
_cell.length_a   1.000
_cell.length_b   1.000
_cell.length_c   1.000
_cell.angle_alpha   90.00
_cell.angle_beta   90.00
_cell.angle_gamma   90.00
#
_symmetry.space_group_name_H-M   'P 1'
#
loop_
_entity.id
_entity.type
_entity.pdbx_description
1 polymer ?
#
loop_
_entity_poly.entity_id
_entity_poly.type
_entity_poly.pdbx_seq_one_letter_code
_entity_poly.pdbx_strand_id
1 'polypeptide(L)'
;VRSSAASDVYKRQWKIRKYKILKKFLNLKLIYVMFPEVIDDWRSRQGSADYRNATPMMRQCMVKAVNEDLTELLPKIRQEVLLIWGDQDTATPIRDAHIMEEKIPNCGLAVIPGTGHFSFLEKPAQFRGIMEAYLQ
;
A
#
# COMPACT_ATOMS: atom_id res chain seq x y z
N VAL A 1 16.30 3.04 16.95
CA VAL A 1 15.15 3.41 16.11
C VAL A 1 15.50 3.37 14.61
N ARG A 2 16.70 3.77 14.21
CA ARG A 2 17.17 3.67 12.81
C ARG A 2 17.36 2.23 12.33
N SER A 3 17.61 1.29 13.21
CA SER A 3 17.92 -0.11 12.87
C SER A 3 16.65 -0.91 12.54
N SER A 4 15.51 -0.65 13.18
CA SER A 4 14.26 -1.38 12.92
C SER A 4 13.62 -0.99 11.58
N ALA A 5 13.55 0.30 11.27
CA ALA A 5 13.02 0.79 9.99
C ALA A 5 13.86 0.31 8.79
N ALA A 6 15.20 0.33 8.91
CA ALA A 6 16.08 -0.22 7.89
C ALA A 6 15.91 -1.74 7.70
N SER A 7 15.68 -2.47 8.79
CA SER A 7 15.41 -3.91 8.78
C SER A 7 14.10 -4.24 8.05
N ASP A 8 13.05 -3.45 8.26
CA ASP A 8 11.74 -3.70 7.65
C ASP A 8 11.70 -3.34 6.16
N VAL A 9 12.37 -2.25 5.76
CA VAL A 9 12.61 -1.92 4.35
C VAL A 9 13.41 -3.03 3.66
N TYR A 10 14.46 -3.55 4.32
CA TYR A 10 15.26 -4.64 3.80
C TYR A 10 14.45 -5.94 3.65
N LYS A 11 13.63 -6.30 4.64
CA LYS A 11 12.74 -7.48 4.60
C LYS A 11 11.71 -7.36 3.48
N ARG A 12 11.12 -6.17 3.28
CA ARG A 12 10.16 -5.91 2.21
C ARG A 12 10.84 -5.99 0.83
N GLN A 13 12.01 -5.37 0.67
CA GLN A 13 12.78 -5.48 -0.57
C GLN A 13 13.21 -6.92 -0.88
N TRP A 14 13.53 -7.69 0.16
CA TRP A 14 13.91 -9.10 0.00
C TRP A 14 12.73 -9.98 -0.43
N LYS A 15 11.53 -9.73 0.12
CA LYS A 15 10.28 -10.37 -0.34
C LYS A 15 9.99 -10.04 -1.81
N ILE A 16 10.13 -8.79 -2.21
CA ILE A 16 9.93 -8.36 -3.60
C ILE A 16 10.98 -8.97 -4.53
N ARG A 17 12.25 -9.03 -4.12
CA ARG A 17 13.33 -9.68 -4.88
C ARG A 17 13.08 -11.18 -5.04
N LYS A 18 12.75 -11.87 -3.95
CA LYS A 18 12.38 -13.30 -4.02
C LYS A 18 11.20 -13.53 -4.94
N TYR A 19 10.15 -12.71 -4.84
CA TYR A 19 9.00 -12.80 -5.72
C TYR A 19 9.38 -12.61 -7.19
N LYS A 20 10.19 -11.59 -7.51
CA LYS A 20 10.64 -11.33 -8.89
C LYS A 20 11.49 -12.48 -9.45
N ILE A 21 12.39 -13.02 -8.64
CA ILE A 21 13.24 -14.16 -9.02
C ILE A 21 12.37 -15.41 -9.23
N LEU A 22 11.48 -15.70 -8.29
CA LEU A 22 10.56 -16.85 -8.38
C LEU A 22 9.64 -16.70 -9.58
N LYS A 23 9.07 -15.51 -9.82
CA LYS A 23 8.25 -15.23 -11.00
C LYS A 23 9.01 -15.43 -12.30
N LYS A 24 10.29 -14.99 -12.36
CA LYS A 24 11.15 -15.23 -13.53
C LYS A 24 11.43 -16.70 -13.74
N PHE A 25 11.64 -17.46 -12.65
CA PHE A 25 11.87 -18.90 -12.70
C PHE A 25 10.62 -19.67 -13.14
N LEU A 26 9.46 -19.33 -12.56
CA LEU A 26 8.15 -19.94 -12.90
C LEU A 26 7.65 -19.57 -14.30
N ASN A 27 8.17 -18.49 -14.90
CA ASN A 27 7.88 -18.13 -16.29
C ASN A 27 8.79 -18.82 -17.32
N LEU A 28 9.74 -19.64 -16.89
CA LEU A 28 10.46 -20.52 -17.83
C LEU A 28 9.46 -21.49 -18.44
N LYS A 29 9.33 -21.47 -19.77
CA LYS A 29 8.37 -22.30 -20.54
C LYS A 29 8.40 -23.76 -20.12
N LEU A 30 9.59 -24.29 -19.80
CA LEU A 30 9.77 -25.66 -19.39
C LEU A 30 9.06 -25.99 -18.07
N ILE A 31 9.15 -25.13 -17.07
CA ILE A 31 8.52 -25.33 -15.74
C ILE A 31 7.00 -25.20 -15.86
N TYR A 32 6.51 -24.26 -16.68
CA TYR A 32 5.08 -24.12 -16.93
C TYR A 32 4.48 -25.36 -17.61
N VAL A 33 5.20 -25.95 -18.56
CA VAL A 33 4.76 -27.18 -19.26
C VAL A 33 4.75 -28.40 -18.31
N MET A 34 5.71 -28.45 -17.36
CA MET A 34 5.81 -29.60 -16.43
C MET A 34 4.80 -29.52 -15.26
N PHE A 35 4.49 -28.31 -14.81
CA PHE A 35 3.66 -28.10 -13.59
C PHE A 35 2.65 -26.96 -13.76
N PRO A 36 1.75 -27.02 -14.77
CA PRO A 36 0.83 -25.91 -15.05
C PRO A 36 -0.11 -25.64 -13.87
N GLU A 37 -0.68 -26.66 -13.26
CA GLU A 37 -1.64 -26.54 -12.16
C GLU A 37 -1.03 -25.88 -10.93
N VAL A 38 0.21 -26.24 -10.58
CA VAL A 38 0.92 -25.67 -9.42
C VAL A 38 1.23 -24.18 -9.63
N ILE A 39 1.59 -23.81 -10.87
CA ILE A 39 1.89 -22.43 -11.22
C ILE A 39 0.60 -21.59 -11.22
N ASP A 40 -0.47 -22.13 -11.76
CA ASP A 40 -1.75 -21.42 -11.83
C ASP A 40 -2.40 -21.30 -10.44
N ASP A 41 -2.30 -22.32 -9.58
CA ASP A 41 -2.71 -22.24 -8.18
C ASP A 41 -1.88 -21.21 -7.42
N TRP A 42 -0.56 -21.21 -7.56
CA TRP A 42 0.30 -20.20 -6.95
C TRP A 42 -0.04 -18.79 -7.45
N ARG A 43 -0.27 -18.60 -8.74
CA ARG A 43 -0.67 -17.30 -9.32
C ARG A 43 -2.03 -16.85 -8.81
N SER A 44 -2.98 -17.78 -8.68
CA SER A 44 -4.34 -17.47 -8.21
C SER A 44 -4.37 -16.97 -6.76
N ARG A 45 -3.38 -17.36 -5.95
CA ARG A 45 -3.24 -16.93 -4.54
C ARG A 45 -2.55 -15.58 -4.39
N GLN A 46 -2.00 -15.00 -5.47
CA GLN A 46 -1.33 -13.70 -5.41
C GLN A 46 -2.34 -12.54 -5.59
N GLY A 47 -2.16 -11.49 -4.80
CA GLY A 47 -2.99 -10.30 -4.85
C GLY A 47 -4.19 -10.33 -3.90
N SER A 48 -4.91 -9.21 -3.85
CA SER A 48 -6.15 -9.08 -3.07
C SER A 48 -7.29 -9.92 -3.66
N ALA A 49 -8.35 -10.13 -2.88
CA ALA A 49 -9.55 -10.81 -3.37
C ALA A 49 -10.12 -10.13 -4.62
N ASP A 50 -10.14 -8.79 -4.61
CA ASP A 50 -10.63 -8.00 -5.74
C ASP A 50 -9.79 -8.21 -6.99
N TYR A 51 -8.46 -8.24 -6.85
CA TYR A 51 -7.56 -8.52 -7.97
C TYR A 51 -7.76 -9.92 -8.55
N ARG A 52 -7.97 -10.92 -7.70
CA ARG A 52 -8.21 -12.30 -8.15
C ARG A 52 -9.52 -12.45 -8.92
N ASN A 53 -10.57 -11.75 -8.46
CA ASN A 53 -11.91 -11.81 -9.05
C ASN A 53 -12.08 -10.84 -10.25
N ALA A 54 -11.13 -9.95 -10.48
CA ALA A 54 -11.19 -8.96 -11.55
C ALA A 54 -11.00 -9.59 -12.94
N THR A 55 -11.64 -8.99 -13.95
CA THR A 55 -11.41 -9.34 -15.35
C THR A 55 -9.97 -9.01 -15.77
N PRO A 56 -9.45 -9.60 -16.87
CA PRO A 56 -8.10 -9.29 -17.34
C PRO A 56 -7.86 -7.80 -17.59
N MET A 57 -8.84 -7.07 -18.13
CA MET A 57 -8.77 -5.63 -18.35
C MET A 57 -8.69 -4.89 -17.02
N MET A 58 -9.55 -5.23 -16.06
CA MET A 58 -9.55 -4.61 -14.73
C MET A 58 -8.23 -4.85 -13.99
N ARG A 59 -7.65 -6.06 -14.09
CA ARG A 59 -6.33 -6.35 -13.53
C ARG A 59 -5.23 -5.46 -14.09
N GLN A 60 -5.25 -5.18 -15.40
CA GLN A 60 -4.30 -4.27 -16.03
C GLN A 60 -4.46 -2.83 -15.48
N CYS A 61 -5.69 -2.35 -15.36
CA CYS A 61 -5.97 -1.04 -14.75
C CYS A 61 -5.49 -0.98 -13.30
N MET A 62 -5.78 -1.99 -12.48
CA MET A 62 -5.32 -2.05 -11.09
C MET A 62 -3.79 -2.05 -10.98
N VAL A 63 -3.11 -2.85 -11.81
CA VAL A 63 -1.63 -2.86 -11.84
C VAL A 63 -1.07 -1.51 -12.24
N LYS A 64 -1.66 -0.84 -13.22
CA LYS A 64 -1.24 0.51 -13.63
C LYS A 64 -1.45 1.49 -12.47
N ALA A 65 -2.63 1.53 -11.88
CA ALA A 65 -2.97 2.45 -10.81
C ALA A 65 -2.05 2.33 -9.57
N VAL A 66 -1.77 1.09 -9.11
CA VAL A 66 -0.92 0.88 -7.92
C VAL A 66 0.58 1.07 -8.18
N ASN A 67 1.01 1.12 -9.44
CA ASN A 67 2.41 1.36 -9.79
C ASN A 67 2.66 2.80 -10.28
N GLU A 68 1.62 3.61 -10.44
CA GLU A 68 1.76 5.01 -10.82
C GLU A 68 2.31 5.81 -9.64
N ASP A 69 3.41 6.53 -9.88
CA ASP A 69 3.97 7.44 -8.89
C ASP A 69 3.37 8.84 -9.08
N LEU A 70 2.53 9.25 -8.14
CA LEU A 70 1.84 10.54 -8.14
C LEU A 70 2.57 11.59 -7.29
N THR A 71 3.75 11.31 -6.78
CA THR A 71 4.50 12.19 -5.86
C THR A 71 4.74 13.59 -6.45
N GLU A 72 4.96 13.68 -7.76
CA GLU A 72 5.15 14.95 -8.49
C GLU A 72 3.87 15.82 -8.56
N LEU A 73 2.71 15.25 -8.26
CA LEU A 73 1.44 15.98 -8.25
C LEU A 73 1.10 16.56 -6.88
N LEU A 74 1.67 16.04 -5.80
CA LEU A 74 1.38 16.47 -4.43
C LEU A 74 1.57 17.99 -4.22
N PRO A 75 2.64 18.64 -4.72
CA PRO A 75 2.81 20.08 -4.59
C PRO A 75 1.78 20.93 -5.36
N LYS A 76 1.01 20.31 -6.26
CA LYS A 76 -0.02 21.00 -7.06
C LYS A 76 -1.38 21.05 -6.35
N ILE A 77 -1.55 20.31 -5.27
CA ILE A 77 -2.78 20.31 -4.46
C ILE A 77 -2.85 21.64 -3.72
N ARG A 78 -3.89 22.42 -4.01
CA ARG A 78 -4.10 23.76 -3.44
C ARG A 78 -5.09 23.78 -2.30
N GLN A 79 -5.90 22.75 -2.21
CA GLN A 79 -6.91 22.56 -1.16
C GLN A 79 -6.23 22.27 0.16
N GLU A 80 -6.91 22.61 1.24
CA GLU A 80 -6.55 22.15 2.57
C GLU A 80 -6.79 20.64 2.68
N VAL A 81 -5.83 19.91 3.23
CA VAL A 81 -5.84 18.46 3.34
C VAL A 81 -5.59 18.04 4.78
N LEU A 82 -6.46 17.20 5.31
CA LEU A 82 -6.23 16.48 6.55
C LEU A 82 -5.98 15.00 6.25
N LEU A 83 -4.80 14.51 6.61
CA LEU A 83 -4.47 13.09 6.60
C LEU A 83 -4.75 12.50 7.98
N ILE A 84 -5.52 11.41 8.03
CA ILE A 84 -5.75 10.64 9.27
C ILE A 84 -5.19 9.24 9.06
N TRP A 85 -4.24 8.84 9.91
CA TRP A 85 -3.46 7.62 9.68
C TRP A 85 -3.29 6.79 10.94
N GLY A 86 -3.30 5.46 10.80
CA GLY A 86 -2.89 4.54 11.86
C GLY A 86 -1.38 4.31 11.86
N ASP A 87 -0.75 4.37 13.03
CA ASP A 87 0.70 4.17 13.16
C ASP A 87 1.14 2.72 12.90
N GLN A 88 0.20 1.77 12.96
CA GLN A 88 0.45 0.34 12.71
C GLN A 88 -0.08 -0.11 11.33
N ASP A 89 -0.39 0.81 10.43
CA ASP A 89 -0.83 0.47 9.08
C ASP A 89 0.29 -0.23 8.29
N THR A 90 0.06 -1.50 7.99
CA THR A 90 0.98 -2.34 7.21
C THR A 90 0.65 -2.35 5.71
N ALA A 91 -0.53 -1.92 5.32
CA ALA A 91 -0.96 -1.81 3.92
C ALA A 91 -0.40 -0.54 3.28
N THR A 92 -0.62 0.60 3.95
CA THR A 92 -0.06 1.91 3.57
C THR A 92 0.76 2.45 4.74
N PRO A 93 2.08 2.28 4.74
CA PRO A 93 2.93 2.65 5.87
C PRO A 93 2.87 4.15 6.17
N ILE A 94 2.90 4.53 7.46
CA ILE A 94 2.85 5.93 7.91
C ILE A 94 3.91 6.83 7.26
N ARG A 95 5.02 6.26 6.79
CA ARG A 95 6.03 7.00 6.03
C ARG A 95 5.44 7.68 4.80
N ASP A 96 4.45 7.04 4.16
CA ASP A 96 3.83 7.58 2.95
C ASP A 96 2.95 8.80 3.30
N ALA A 97 2.30 8.79 4.49
CA ALA A 97 1.59 9.95 5.03
C ALA A 97 2.54 11.13 5.31
N HIS A 98 3.71 10.89 5.87
CA HIS A 98 4.71 11.95 6.09
C HIS A 98 5.24 12.55 4.78
N ILE A 99 5.40 11.75 3.72
CA ILE A 99 5.76 12.26 2.39
C ILE A 99 4.66 13.17 1.84
N MET A 100 3.39 12.79 2.03
CA MET A 100 2.25 13.60 1.61
C MET A 100 2.16 14.91 2.41
N GLU A 101 2.32 14.84 3.72
CA GLU A 101 2.34 16.01 4.61
C GLU A 101 3.45 17.00 4.24
N GLU A 102 4.64 16.50 3.94
CA GLU A 102 5.79 17.33 3.54
C GLU A 102 5.59 18.02 2.18
N LYS A 103 4.93 17.32 1.23
CA LYS A 103 4.85 17.77 -0.17
C LYS A 103 3.58 18.55 -0.50
N ILE A 104 2.49 18.36 0.22
CA ILE A 104 1.25 19.10 0.02
C ILE A 104 1.32 20.41 0.81
N PRO A 105 1.19 21.59 0.16
CA PRO A 105 1.41 22.88 0.80
C PRO A 105 0.53 23.18 2.03
N ASN A 106 -0.74 22.76 1.99
CA ASN A 106 -1.71 22.97 3.07
C ASN A 106 -2.18 21.61 3.61
N CYS A 107 -1.29 20.88 4.26
CA CYS A 107 -1.57 19.55 4.76
C CYS A 107 -1.28 19.43 6.27
N GLY A 108 -2.22 18.83 6.99
CA GLY A 108 -2.02 18.37 8.35
C GLY A 108 -2.11 16.85 8.46
N LEU A 109 -1.35 16.26 9.36
CA LEU A 109 -1.36 14.83 9.64
C LEU A 109 -1.81 14.55 11.08
N ALA A 110 -2.89 13.82 11.24
CA ALA A 110 -3.37 13.28 12.51
C ALA A 110 -3.10 11.78 12.58
N VAL A 111 -2.27 11.36 13.52
CA VAL A 111 -1.94 9.94 13.72
C VAL A 111 -2.79 9.38 14.85
N ILE A 112 -3.48 8.25 14.60
CA ILE A 112 -4.23 7.51 15.61
C ILE A 112 -3.37 6.33 16.09
N PRO A 113 -2.79 6.42 17.31
CA PRO A 113 -1.84 5.41 17.79
C PRO A 113 -2.51 4.08 18.03
N GLY A 114 -1.80 2.98 17.75
CA GLY A 114 -2.26 1.61 17.96
C GLY A 114 -3.39 1.19 17.02
N THR A 115 -3.50 1.80 15.83
CA THR A 115 -4.46 1.42 14.80
C THR A 115 -3.79 1.08 13.48
N GLY A 116 -4.45 0.20 12.71
CA GLY A 116 -4.03 -0.22 11.38
C GLY A 116 -4.67 0.60 10.27
N HIS A 117 -4.96 -0.08 9.16
CA HIS A 117 -5.50 0.54 7.94
C HIS A 117 -6.91 1.13 8.10
N PHE A 118 -7.70 0.57 9.00
CA PHE A 118 -9.07 1.01 9.23
C PHE A 118 -9.20 1.77 10.56
N SER A 119 -8.35 2.77 10.77
CA SER A 119 -8.26 3.54 12.01
C SER A 119 -9.61 4.14 12.45
N PHE A 120 -10.47 4.52 11.51
CA PHE A 120 -11.83 5.03 11.75
C PHE A 120 -12.79 3.98 12.32
N LEU A 121 -12.58 2.68 12.04
CA LEU A 121 -13.33 1.58 12.63
C LEU A 121 -12.75 1.13 13.97
N GLU A 122 -11.42 1.15 14.07
CA GLU A 122 -10.71 0.67 15.25
C GLU A 122 -10.82 1.64 16.43
N LYS A 123 -10.81 2.95 16.16
CA LYS A 123 -10.97 4.02 17.17
C LYS A 123 -11.92 5.12 16.71
N PRO A 124 -13.22 4.83 16.59
CA PRO A 124 -14.20 5.75 16.01
C PRO A 124 -14.37 7.05 16.80
N ALA A 125 -14.21 7.01 18.13
CA ALA A 125 -14.31 8.21 18.97
C ALA A 125 -13.16 9.18 18.71
N GLN A 126 -11.92 8.68 18.58
CA GLN A 126 -10.76 9.52 18.26
C GLN A 126 -10.86 10.09 16.85
N PHE A 127 -11.25 9.25 15.87
CA PHE A 127 -11.47 9.70 14.50
C PHE A 127 -12.50 10.82 14.43
N ARG A 128 -13.64 10.67 15.12
CA ARG A 128 -14.69 11.69 15.18
C ARG A 128 -14.18 12.99 15.80
N GLY A 129 -13.45 12.94 16.92
CA GLY A 129 -12.90 14.12 17.55
C GLY A 129 -11.94 14.89 16.65
N ILE A 130 -11.11 14.18 15.87
CA ILE A 130 -10.22 14.80 14.88
C ILE A 130 -11.04 15.49 13.78
N MET A 131 -12.07 14.82 13.25
CA MET A 131 -12.94 15.38 12.22
C MET A 131 -13.72 16.62 12.73
N GLU A 132 -14.26 16.57 13.94
CA GLU A 132 -14.98 17.69 14.56
C GLU A 132 -14.06 18.90 14.76
N ALA A 133 -12.81 18.67 15.19
CA ALA A 133 -11.84 19.73 15.34
C ALA A 133 -11.40 20.36 14.01
N TYR A 134 -11.36 19.58 12.95
CA TYR A 134 -10.97 20.06 11.62
C TYR A 134 -12.06 20.84 10.90
N LEU A 135 -13.34 20.51 11.16
CA LEU A 135 -14.49 21.12 10.48
C LEU A 135 -15.03 22.37 11.17
N GLN A 136 -14.45 22.80 12.31
CA GLN A 136 -14.79 24.04 13.00
C GLN A 136 -14.08 25.23 12.37
#